data_ef15eccf1119ffb1b28002974fb40302
#
_entry.id   ef15eccf1119ffb1b28002974fb40302
#
_cell.length_a   1.000
_cell.length_b   1.000
_cell.length_c   1.000
_cell.angle_alpha   90.00
_cell.angle_beta   90.00
_cell.angle_gamma   90.00
#
_symmetry.space_group_name_H-M   'P 1'
#
loop_
_entity.id
_entity.type
_entity.pdbx_description
1 polymer ?
#
loop_
_entity_poly.entity_id
_entity_poly.type
_entity_poly.pdbx_seq_one_letter_code
_entity_poly.pdbx_strand_id
1 'polypeptide(L)'
;MAGITIYEFDALTACPPSAPNASGLRAVPKPVFDWLEAQALAGGTAWLRLMQKGGRRAVQALGGYAGVIRAPDGYQIEVLPKIGRATSGDQADARARQLFIRMLCCLARFRHIQTESACLKAARMPLLEVFIGEFLRAAERVVKRGLRGDYVARRGNVFALRGKLQMAAHLRRNLCQRDRFFCEFDEFSSDRPENRLLHSALRRTLSWTAWPAHQQLARELCFVFAQIPQSAQPAQDFRRTRLDRSMAHYTSALAWARLILQNESPLTGAGGHDAPSLLFPMAEIFEACVARHLKRQLAPPFTLRVQAGSHSLVRHREQGWFRLKPDLLVQQSGENRLVLDTKWKLLDNARGNSEDKYGLSQADFYQLHAYGQTYLKGQGDMALIYPKTDAFRQALPVFEFQPPGLRLWVLPFYLEHQQLILPDCGSLDCSWSRSVPFQFSPKPAPVL
;
A
#
# COMPACT_ATOMS: atom_id res chain seq x y z
N MET A 1 2.17 -18.65 16.57
CA MET A 1 3.12 -18.37 15.50
C MET A 1 4.31 -17.65 16.09
N ALA A 2 5.53 -18.05 15.72
CA ALA A 2 6.72 -17.31 16.11
C ALA A 2 6.83 -16.08 15.19
N GLY A 3 7.07 -14.92 15.77
CA GLY A 3 7.20 -13.67 15.02
C GLY A 3 7.68 -12.53 15.90
N ILE A 4 8.06 -11.44 15.26
CA ILE A 4 8.52 -10.21 15.91
C ILE A 4 7.87 -8.99 15.25
N THR A 5 7.54 -8.01 16.08
CA THR A 5 7.14 -6.68 15.63
C THR A 5 8.33 -5.73 15.74
N ILE A 6 8.61 -5.02 14.65
CA ILE A 6 9.64 -3.99 14.55
C ILE A 6 9.06 -2.73 13.94
N TYR A 7 9.78 -1.64 14.02
CA TYR A 7 9.46 -0.39 13.34
C TYR A 7 10.43 -0.11 12.21
N GLU A 8 10.04 0.73 11.27
CA GLU A 8 10.95 1.26 10.26
C GLU A 8 12.27 1.71 10.93
N PHE A 9 13.41 1.40 10.30
CA PHE A 9 14.78 1.65 10.80
C PHE A 9 15.24 0.78 11.97
N ASP A 10 14.44 -0.17 12.48
CA ASP A 10 14.96 -1.16 13.41
C ASP A 10 15.93 -2.09 12.70
N ALA A 11 16.91 -2.60 13.47
CA ALA A 11 17.88 -3.55 12.99
C ALA A 11 17.65 -4.93 13.65
N LEU A 12 17.81 -5.99 12.86
CA LEU A 12 17.66 -7.38 13.25
C LEU A 12 19.02 -8.04 13.34
N THR A 13 19.23 -8.89 14.35
CA THR A 13 20.48 -9.65 14.57
C THR A 13 20.14 -11.07 15.00
N ALA A 14 21.05 -12.01 14.70
CA ALA A 14 20.94 -13.40 15.16
C ALA A 14 21.23 -13.59 16.65
N CYS A 15 21.92 -12.63 17.28
CA CYS A 15 22.30 -12.73 18.68
C CYS A 15 21.51 -11.76 19.54
N PRO A 16 21.01 -12.19 20.73
CA PRO A 16 20.38 -11.26 21.64
C PRO A 16 21.35 -10.15 22.03
N PRO A 17 20.90 -8.91 22.18
CA PRO A 17 21.73 -7.82 22.65
C PRO A 17 22.23 -8.14 24.08
N SER A 18 23.51 -7.91 24.33
CA SER A 18 24.17 -8.19 25.66
C SER A 18 23.69 -7.24 26.74
N ALA A 19 22.92 -6.24 26.43
CA ALA A 19 22.32 -5.27 27.36
C ALA A 19 20.90 -4.89 26.89
N PRO A 20 19.95 -4.66 27.82
CA PRO A 20 18.56 -4.33 27.53
C PRO A 20 18.36 -2.99 26.80
N ASN A 21 19.41 -2.19 26.59
CA ASN A 21 19.33 -0.80 26.12
C ASN A 21 19.92 -0.52 24.73
N ALA A 22 20.20 -1.52 23.89
CA ALA A 22 20.53 -1.24 22.51
C ALA A 22 19.24 -0.89 21.74
N SER A 23 18.77 0.38 21.86
CA SER A 23 17.55 0.84 21.21
C SER A 23 17.58 0.59 19.71
N GLY A 24 16.58 -0.12 19.21
CA GLY A 24 16.42 -0.43 17.80
C GLY A 24 17.20 -1.64 17.28
N LEU A 25 17.74 -2.50 18.16
CA LEU A 25 18.29 -3.81 17.79
C LEU A 25 17.42 -4.93 18.36
N ARG A 26 16.91 -5.79 17.49
CA ARG A 26 16.02 -6.91 17.86
C ARG A 26 16.63 -8.24 17.46
N ALA A 27 16.48 -9.25 18.31
CA ALA A 27 16.97 -10.60 18.04
C ALA A 27 15.94 -11.42 17.25
N VAL A 28 16.42 -12.16 16.26
CA VAL A 28 15.63 -13.14 15.50
C VAL A 28 16.37 -14.48 15.49
N PRO A 29 15.67 -15.61 15.24
CA PRO A 29 16.32 -16.91 15.08
C PRO A 29 17.39 -16.85 13.99
N LYS A 30 18.49 -17.58 14.21
CA LYS A 30 19.62 -17.58 13.27
C LYS A 30 19.23 -17.93 11.83
N PRO A 31 18.40 -18.95 11.55
CA PRO A 31 17.98 -19.26 10.17
C PRO A 31 17.24 -18.09 9.49
N VAL A 32 16.44 -17.36 10.26
CA VAL A 32 15.73 -16.16 9.78
C VAL A 32 16.72 -15.04 9.47
N PHE A 33 17.71 -14.83 10.33
CA PHE A 33 18.75 -13.82 10.11
C PHE A 33 19.58 -14.13 8.87
N ASP A 34 20.05 -15.38 8.72
CA ASP A 34 20.86 -15.83 7.59
C ASP A 34 20.10 -15.64 6.27
N TRP A 35 18.79 -15.91 6.27
CA TRP A 35 17.93 -15.65 5.13
C TRP A 35 17.79 -14.15 4.81
N LEU A 36 17.56 -13.29 5.83
CA LEU A 36 17.48 -11.84 5.63
C LEU A 36 18.81 -11.25 5.13
N GLU A 37 19.93 -11.74 5.65
CA GLU A 37 21.27 -11.36 5.19
C GLU A 37 21.48 -11.73 3.72
N ALA A 38 21.11 -12.95 3.32
CA ALA A 38 21.18 -13.38 1.92
C ALA A 38 20.32 -12.50 1.01
N GLN A 39 19.11 -12.12 1.46
CA GLN A 39 18.26 -11.21 0.71
C GLN A 39 18.89 -9.81 0.57
N ALA A 40 19.49 -9.29 1.64
CA ALA A 40 20.15 -7.98 1.61
C ALA A 40 21.39 -7.97 0.68
N LEU A 41 22.12 -9.08 0.60
CA LEU A 41 23.31 -9.25 -0.25
C LEU A 41 22.95 -9.47 -1.73
N ALA A 42 21.81 -10.08 -2.03
CA ALA A 42 21.35 -10.32 -3.41
C ALA A 42 21.07 -9.04 -4.21
N GLY A 43 21.12 -7.86 -3.58
CA GLY A 43 21.10 -6.55 -4.23
C GLY A 43 19.75 -6.12 -4.82
N GLY A 44 18.70 -6.95 -4.71
CA GLY A 44 17.36 -6.66 -5.24
C GLY A 44 16.40 -6.02 -4.22
N THR A 45 16.84 -5.78 -2.99
CA THR A 45 15.97 -5.38 -1.89
C THR A 45 16.15 -3.91 -1.52
N ALA A 46 15.27 -3.05 -2.02
CA ALA A 46 15.27 -1.62 -1.66
C ALA A 46 14.89 -1.35 -0.19
N TRP A 47 14.52 -2.37 0.59
CA TRP A 47 13.99 -2.23 1.94
C TRP A 47 14.88 -2.83 3.05
N LEU A 48 15.97 -3.54 2.70
CA LEU A 48 16.96 -4.08 3.63
C LEU A 48 18.35 -3.52 3.37
N ARG A 49 19.07 -3.28 4.45
CA ARG A 49 20.48 -2.89 4.42
C ARG A 49 21.29 -3.70 5.43
N LEU A 50 22.37 -4.31 4.96
CA LEU A 50 23.35 -4.91 5.83
C LEU A 50 24.17 -3.82 6.53
N MET A 51 24.35 -3.93 7.83
CA MET A 51 25.11 -2.98 8.63
C MET A 51 25.83 -3.68 9.78
N GLN A 52 26.75 -2.97 10.40
CA GLN A 52 27.34 -3.37 11.67
C GLN A 52 26.85 -2.44 12.76
N LYS A 53 26.30 -2.98 13.84
CA LYS A 53 25.80 -2.21 14.98
C LYS A 53 26.27 -2.85 16.29
N GLY A 54 26.98 -2.08 17.13
CA GLY A 54 27.52 -2.60 18.39
C GLY A 54 28.50 -3.77 18.20
N GLY A 55 29.35 -3.74 17.17
CA GLY A 55 30.32 -4.80 16.85
C GLY A 55 29.70 -6.07 16.25
N ARG A 56 28.39 -6.09 15.94
CA ARG A 56 27.67 -7.27 15.45
C ARG A 56 27.10 -7.00 14.06
N ARG A 57 27.00 -8.08 13.27
CA ARG A 57 26.27 -8.04 11.98
C ARG A 57 24.78 -7.87 12.26
N ALA A 58 24.17 -6.95 11.56
CA ALA A 58 22.77 -6.66 11.66
C ALA A 58 22.18 -6.37 10.28
N VAL A 59 20.90 -6.68 10.08
CA VAL A 59 20.12 -6.31 8.91
C VAL A 59 19.11 -5.27 9.35
N GLN A 60 19.22 -4.07 8.77
CA GLN A 60 18.31 -2.96 9.06
C GLN A 60 17.15 -2.97 8.08
N ALA A 61 15.92 -2.87 8.60
CA ALA A 61 14.76 -2.52 7.81
C ALA A 61 14.87 -1.04 7.43
N LEU A 62 15.08 -0.75 6.14
CA LEU A 62 15.15 0.63 5.67
C LEU A 62 13.79 1.30 5.80
N GLY A 63 13.82 2.61 6.11
CA GLY A 63 12.60 3.40 6.17
C GLY A 63 11.88 3.49 4.83
N GLY A 64 10.57 3.72 4.92
CA GLY A 64 9.71 3.89 3.76
C GLY A 64 8.87 2.67 3.40
N TYR A 65 8.97 1.56 4.14
CA TYR A 65 8.13 0.37 3.95
C TYR A 65 7.55 -0.11 5.28
N ALA A 66 6.25 -0.42 5.28
CA ALA A 66 5.58 -1.07 6.40
C ALA A 66 4.72 -2.24 5.89
N GLY A 67 4.48 -3.22 6.76
CA GLY A 67 3.72 -4.41 6.41
C GLY A 67 4.22 -5.68 7.07
N VAL A 68 4.19 -6.80 6.37
CA VAL A 68 4.57 -8.11 6.91
C VAL A 68 5.49 -8.84 5.95
N ILE A 69 6.51 -9.46 6.53
CA ILE A 69 7.42 -10.39 5.87
C ILE A 69 7.27 -11.74 6.55
N ARG A 70 7.23 -12.80 5.77
CA ARG A 70 7.25 -14.17 6.28
C ARG A 70 8.48 -14.88 5.76
N ALA A 71 9.36 -15.32 6.66
CA ALA A 71 10.52 -16.14 6.31
C ALA A 71 10.08 -17.55 5.83
N PRO A 72 10.94 -18.29 5.10
CA PRO A 72 10.61 -19.63 4.58
C PRO A 72 10.18 -20.63 5.64
N ASP A 73 10.73 -20.52 6.87
CA ASP A 73 10.37 -21.34 8.04
C ASP A 73 9.02 -20.96 8.68
N GLY A 74 8.34 -19.94 8.12
CA GLY A 74 7.07 -19.44 8.61
C GLY A 74 7.17 -18.36 9.69
N TYR A 75 8.38 -17.97 10.11
CA TYR A 75 8.58 -16.86 11.05
C TYR A 75 8.09 -15.55 10.45
N GLN A 76 7.33 -14.76 11.23
CA GLN A 76 6.73 -13.51 10.78
C GLN A 76 7.48 -12.30 11.33
N ILE A 77 7.78 -11.35 10.45
CA ILE A 77 8.36 -10.05 10.83
C ILE A 77 7.35 -8.99 10.40
N GLU A 78 6.75 -8.35 11.39
CA GLU A 78 5.83 -7.25 11.19
C GLU A 78 6.59 -5.93 11.27
N VAL A 79 6.55 -5.12 10.21
CA VAL A 79 7.20 -3.81 10.14
C VAL A 79 6.14 -2.74 10.26
N LEU A 80 6.16 -1.97 11.34
CA LEU A 80 5.21 -0.90 11.60
C LEU A 80 5.77 0.47 11.22
N PRO A 81 4.90 1.46 10.92
CA PRO A 81 5.31 2.81 10.64
C PRO A 81 6.09 3.43 11.81
N LYS A 82 7.18 4.13 11.50
CA LYS A 82 8.08 4.79 12.49
C LYS A 82 7.37 5.79 13.41
N ILE A 83 6.26 6.34 12.97
CA ILE A 83 5.47 7.29 13.78
C ILE A 83 4.88 6.64 15.03
N GLY A 84 4.63 5.32 15.00
CA GLY A 84 4.18 4.56 16.17
C GLY A 84 5.22 4.47 17.29
N ARG A 85 6.50 4.65 16.97
CA ARG A 85 7.59 4.63 17.96
C ARG A 85 7.52 5.78 18.97
N ALA A 86 6.93 6.91 18.59
CA ALA A 86 6.74 8.06 19.45
C ALA A 86 5.63 7.87 20.49
N THR A 87 4.84 6.78 20.39
CA THR A 87 3.75 6.47 21.29
C THR A 87 4.24 5.47 22.35
N SER A 88 4.46 5.91 23.58
CA SER A 88 4.86 5.05 24.69
C SER A 88 3.65 4.32 25.30
N GLY A 89 3.81 3.05 25.70
CA GLY A 89 2.83 2.27 26.47
C GLY A 89 2.49 0.92 25.85
N ASP A 90 1.87 0.04 26.64
CA ASP A 90 1.52 -1.36 26.30
C ASP A 90 0.66 -1.55 25.05
N GLN A 91 0.06 -0.48 24.52
CA GLN A 91 -0.77 -0.51 23.30
C GLN A 91 -0.13 0.20 22.10
N ALA A 92 1.16 0.55 22.15
CA ALA A 92 1.82 1.28 21.08
C ALA A 92 1.74 0.55 19.72
N ASP A 93 2.04 -0.75 19.73
CA ASP A 93 1.97 -1.59 18.52
C ASP A 93 0.54 -1.69 17.97
N ALA A 94 -0.47 -1.85 18.84
CA ALA A 94 -1.86 -1.90 18.42
C ALA A 94 -2.32 -0.57 17.77
N ARG A 95 -1.93 0.56 18.34
CA ARG A 95 -2.20 1.89 17.76
C ARG A 95 -1.49 2.08 16.44
N ALA A 96 -0.22 1.67 16.34
CA ALA A 96 0.54 1.74 15.10
C ALA A 96 -0.08 0.88 13.98
N ARG A 97 -0.55 -0.34 14.29
CA ARG A 97 -1.29 -1.20 13.33
C ARG A 97 -2.59 -0.54 12.88
N GLN A 98 -3.37 0.00 13.82
CA GLN A 98 -4.62 0.69 13.50
C GLN A 98 -4.38 1.89 12.58
N LEU A 99 -3.37 2.72 12.90
CA LEU A 99 -2.99 3.86 12.09
C LEU A 99 -2.59 3.43 10.68
N PHE A 100 -1.75 2.39 10.58
CA PHE A 100 -1.32 1.86 9.30
C PHE A 100 -2.50 1.37 8.44
N ILE A 101 -3.44 0.64 9.01
CA ILE A 101 -4.64 0.19 8.30
C ILE A 101 -5.50 1.37 7.83
N ARG A 102 -5.70 2.38 8.68
CA ARG A 102 -6.42 3.61 8.29
C ARG A 102 -5.76 4.31 7.11
N MET A 103 -4.44 4.39 7.12
CA MET A 103 -3.68 4.96 6.01
C MET A 103 -3.80 4.12 4.74
N LEU A 104 -3.69 2.78 4.82
CA LEU A 104 -3.87 1.86 3.69
C LEU A 104 -5.23 2.05 3.00
N CYS A 105 -6.30 2.28 3.78
CA CYS A 105 -7.64 2.52 3.24
C CYS A 105 -7.74 3.80 2.38
N CYS A 106 -6.74 4.66 2.42
CA CYS A 106 -6.67 5.85 1.55
C CYS A 106 -6.25 5.50 0.12
N LEU A 107 -5.49 4.42 -0.08
CA LEU A 107 -5.15 3.93 -1.41
C LEU A 107 -6.40 3.45 -2.16
N ALA A 108 -6.49 3.78 -3.45
CA ALA A 108 -7.65 3.43 -4.29
C ALA A 108 -7.94 1.92 -4.29
N ARG A 109 -6.89 1.10 -4.31
CA ARG A 109 -6.97 -0.37 -4.30
C ARG A 109 -7.51 -0.97 -3.00
N PHE A 110 -7.47 -0.22 -1.88
CA PHE A 110 -7.90 -0.68 -0.56
C PHE A 110 -9.12 0.05 0.01
N ARG A 111 -9.79 0.89 -0.77
CA ARG A 111 -11.00 1.63 -0.34
C ARG A 111 -12.15 0.75 0.13
N HIS A 112 -12.14 -0.51 -0.23
CA HIS A 112 -13.16 -1.50 0.15
C HIS A 112 -12.96 -2.13 1.53
N ILE A 113 -11.81 -1.89 2.19
CA ILE A 113 -11.56 -2.37 3.55
C ILE A 113 -12.52 -1.64 4.49
N GLN A 114 -13.23 -2.42 5.30
CA GLN A 114 -14.07 -1.86 6.36
C GLN A 114 -13.18 -1.40 7.52
N THR A 115 -12.80 -0.14 7.50
CA THR A 115 -11.76 0.45 8.38
C THR A 115 -12.02 0.17 9.86
N GLU A 116 -13.25 0.33 10.34
CA GLU A 116 -13.57 0.12 11.76
C GLU A 116 -13.37 -1.35 12.17
N SER A 117 -13.93 -2.29 11.41
CA SER A 117 -13.76 -3.72 11.66
C SER A 117 -12.31 -4.17 11.56
N ALA A 118 -11.56 -3.68 10.57
CA ALA A 118 -10.16 -4.00 10.39
C ALA A 118 -9.29 -3.40 11.52
N CYS A 119 -9.56 -2.18 11.94
CA CYS A 119 -8.84 -1.53 13.05
C CYS A 119 -9.09 -2.25 14.39
N LEU A 120 -10.33 -2.65 14.67
CA LEU A 120 -10.64 -3.42 15.88
C LEU A 120 -9.92 -4.78 15.92
N LYS A 121 -9.81 -5.44 14.78
CA LYS A 121 -9.07 -6.71 14.65
C LYS A 121 -7.55 -6.49 14.77
N ALA A 122 -7.02 -5.43 14.19
CA ALA A 122 -5.60 -5.10 14.28
C ALA A 122 -5.10 -4.87 15.72
N ALA A 123 -6.00 -4.52 16.63
CA ALA A 123 -5.67 -4.43 18.05
C ALA A 123 -5.44 -5.80 18.71
N ARG A 124 -5.98 -6.89 18.12
CA ARG A 124 -6.05 -8.22 18.74
C ARG A 124 -5.31 -9.32 18.00
N MET A 125 -4.91 -9.10 16.75
CA MET A 125 -4.27 -10.10 15.92
C MET A 125 -3.13 -9.52 15.07
N PRO A 126 -2.16 -10.35 14.63
CA PRO A 126 -1.09 -9.93 13.73
C PRO A 126 -1.62 -9.35 12.43
N LEU A 127 -0.88 -8.40 11.86
CA LEU A 127 -1.27 -7.68 10.65
C LEU A 127 -1.53 -8.60 9.45
N LEU A 128 -0.75 -9.69 9.31
CA LEU A 128 -0.97 -10.70 8.27
C LEU A 128 -2.37 -11.31 8.36
N GLU A 129 -2.82 -11.68 9.57
CA GLU A 129 -4.13 -12.27 9.77
C GLU A 129 -5.26 -11.27 9.50
N VAL A 130 -5.03 -9.97 9.75
CA VAL A 130 -5.98 -8.93 9.35
C VAL A 130 -6.12 -8.88 7.83
N PHE A 131 -5.01 -8.91 7.09
CA PHE A 131 -5.03 -8.91 5.62
C PHE A 131 -5.68 -10.17 5.04
N ILE A 132 -5.34 -11.34 5.60
CA ILE A 132 -5.98 -12.61 5.25
C ILE A 132 -7.49 -12.53 5.46
N GLY A 133 -7.94 -12.07 6.62
CA GLY A 133 -9.36 -11.93 6.92
C GLY A 133 -10.09 -10.98 5.97
N GLU A 134 -9.47 -9.88 5.53
CA GLU A 134 -10.05 -8.97 4.53
C GLU A 134 -10.16 -9.63 3.14
N PHE A 135 -9.12 -10.38 2.74
CA PHE A 135 -9.15 -11.15 1.48
C PHE A 135 -10.27 -12.21 1.51
N LEU A 136 -10.33 -13.03 2.56
CA LEU A 136 -11.34 -14.09 2.69
C LEU A 136 -12.75 -13.52 2.66
N ARG A 137 -13.02 -12.43 3.36
CA ARG A 137 -14.33 -11.74 3.29
C ARG A 137 -14.63 -11.18 1.89
N ALA A 138 -13.61 -10.71 1.17
CA ALA A 138 -13.80 -10.26 -0.21
C ALA A 138 -14.13 -11.42 -1.14
N ALA A 139 -13.46 -12.57 -0.99
CA ALA A 139 -13.74 -13.78 -1.75
C ALA A 139 -15.12 -14.38 -1.41
N GLU A 140 -15.51 -14.39 -0.13
CA GLU A 140 -16.83 -14.81 0.33
C GLU A 140 -17.95 -13.98 -0.33
N ARG A 141 -17.77 -12.66 -0.45
CA ARG A 141 -18.72 -11.80 -1.17
C ARG A 141 -18.86 -12.17 -2.64
N VAL A 142 -17.78 -12.59 -3.30
CA VAL A 142 -17.82 -13.08 -4.68
C VAL A 142 -18.65 -14.36 -4.75
N VAL A 143 -18.41 -15.32 -3.85
CA VAL A 143 -19.15 -16.58 -3.81
C VAL A 143 -20.65 -16.34 -3.53
N LYS A 144 -20.98 -15.49 -2.54
CA LYS A 144 -22.38 -15.15 -2.20
C LYS A 144 -23.15 -14.47 -3.33
N ARG A 145 -22.46 -13.74 -4.22
CA ARG A 145 -23.07 -13.11 -5.41
C ARG A 145 -23.07 -14.01 -6.64
N GLY A 146 -22.46 -15.18 -6.55
CA GLY A 146 -22.31 -16.15 -7.61
C GLY A 146 -21.02 -15.96 -8.42
N LEU A 147 -20.38 -17.09 -8.72
CA LEU A 147 -19.21 -17.12 -9.58
C LEU A 147 -19.60 -16.84 -11.03
N ARG A 148 -18.84 -15.99 -11.69
CA ARG A 148 -19.04 -15.71 -13.10
C ARG A 148 -18.57 -16.88 -13.95
N GLY A 149 -19.42 -17.33 -14.87
CA GLY A 149 -19.09 -18.29 -15.91
C GLY A 149 -19.31 -17.71 -17.29
N ASP A 150 -18.80 -18.39 -18.28
CA ASP A 150 -19.02 -18.14 -19.69
C ASP A 150 -19.42 -19.43 -20.41
N TYR A 151 -20.11 -19.27 -21.53
CA TYR A 151 -20.33 -20.39 -22.46
C TYR A 151 -19.08 -20.56 -23.33
N VAL A 152 -18.51 -21.76 -23.25
CA VAL A 152 -17.32 -22.16 -24.02
C VAL A 152 -17.71 -23.21 -25.04
N ALA A 153 -17.46 -22.93 -26.32
CA ALA A 153 -17.71 -23.92 -27.37
C ALA A 153 -16.78 -25.10 -27.20
N ARG A 154 -17.36 -26.29 -26.97
CA ARG A 154 -16.64 -27.55 -26.89
C ARG A 154 -16.96 -28.46 -28.06
N ARG A 155 -15.94 -29.18 -28.50
CA ARG A 155 -16.09 -30.27 -29.51
C ARG A 155 -15.77 -31.56 -28.82
N GLY A 156 -16.69 -32.51 -28.90
CA GLY A 156 -16.51 -33.78 -28.24
C GLY A 156 -17.42 -34.88 -28.77
N ASN A 157 -17.03 -36.12 -28.44
CA ASN A 157 -17.83 -37.29 -28.74
C ASN A 157 -18.76 -37.57 -27.54
N VAL A 158 -20.05 -37.38 -27.74
CA VAL A 158 -21.08 -37.43 -26.67
C VAL A 158 -22.13 -38.52 -27.00
N PHE A 159 -22.76 -39.06 -25.95
CA PHE A 159 -23.74 -40.13 -26.11
C PHE A 159 -25.12 -39.66 -26.62
N ALA A 160 -25.38 -38.38 -26.56
CA ALA A 160 -26.62 -37.79 -27.06
C ALA A 160 -26.31 -36.61 -27.98
N LEU A 161 -27.16 -36.37 -28.97
CA LEU A 161 -27.03 -35.25 -29.86
C LEU A 161 -27.22 -33.94 -29.05
N ARG A 162 -26.18 -33.11 -29.07
CA ARG A 162 -26.13 -31.84 -28.33
C ARG A 162 -25.47 -30.75 -29.21
N GLY A 163 -26.14 -29.64 -29.38
CA GLY A 163 -25.63 -28.55 -30.21
C GLY A 163 -25.54 -28.94 -31.70
N LYS A 164 -24.43 -28.60 -32.36
CA LYS A 164 -24.25 -28.82 -33.81
C LYS A 164 -23.45 -30.09 -34.07
N LEU A 165 -24.05 -31.05 -34.84
CA LEU A 165 -23.34 -32.22 -35.28
C LEU A 165 -22.24 -31.84 -36.28
N GLN A 166 -21.01 -32.25 -36.02
CA GLN A 166 -19.85 -32.05 -36.89
C GLN A 166 -19.70 -33.25 -37.84
N MET A 167 -20.50 -33.28 -38.93
CA MET A 167 -20.72 -34.41 -39.78
C MET A 167 -19.40 -35.06 -40.26
N ALA A 168 -18.43 -34.29 -40.78
CA ALA A 168 -17.17 -34.78 -41.26
C ALA A 168 -16.32 -35.47 -40.16
N ALA A 169 -16.34 -34.94 -38.93
CA ALA A 169 -15.65 -35.54 -37.80
C ALA A 169 -16.42 -36.75 -37.25
N HIS A 170 -17.74 -36.68 -37.26
CA HIS A 170 -18.61 -37.78 -36.82
C HIS A 170 -18.44 -39.01 -37.69
N LEU A 171 -18.50 -38.88 -39.03
CA LEU A 171 -18.29 -39.99 -39.95
C LEU A 171 -16.88 -40.61 -39.82
N ARG A 172 -15.85 -39.79 -39.60
CA ARG A 172 -14.49 -40.32 -39.43
C ARG A 172 -14.27 -41.05 -38.10
N ARG A 173 -14.90 -40.59 -37.01
CA ARG A 173 -14.64 -41.12 -35.67
C ARG A 173 -15.63 -42.16 -35.20
N ASN A 174 -16.89 -42.08 -35.67
CA ASN A 174 -17.98 -42.89 -35.17
C ASN A 174 -18.53 -43.87 -36.22
N LEU A 175 -17.74 -44.20 -37.28
CA LEU A 175 -18.14 -45.17 -38.29
C LEU A 175 -18.54 -46.53 -37.67
N CYS A 176 -17.77 -46.95 -36.64
CA CYS A 176 -18.02 -48.17 -35.89
C CYS A 176 -18.70 -47.98 -34.54
N GLN A 177 -18.77 -46.74 -34.03
CA GLN A 177 -19.35 -46.38 -32.72
C GLN A 177 -20.67 -45.64 -32.95
N ARG A 178 -21.74 -46.36 -33.24
CA ARG A 178 -23.06 -45.79 -33.58
C ARG A 178 -23.83 -45.22 -32.39
N ASP A 179 -23.32 -45.40 -31.17
CA ASP A 179 -23.87 -44.92 -29.91
C ASP A 179 -23.39 -43.50 -29.54
N ARG A 180 -22.56 -42.86 -30.37
CA ARG A 180 -21.96 -41.56 -30.09
C ARG A 180 -22.15 -40.56 -31.22
N PHE A 181 -22.17 -39.31 -30.88
CA PHE A 181 -22.30 -38.14 -31.78
C PHE A 181 -21.10 -37.20 -31.57
N PHE A 182 -20.39 -36.85 -32.61
CA PHE A 182 -19.33 -35.87 -32.52
C PHE A 182 -19.93 -34.49 -32.77
N CYS A 183 -20.14 -33.75 -31.63
CA CYS A 183 -20.87 -32.50 -31.61
C CYS A 183 -19.98 -31.33 -31.22
N GLU A 184 -20.38 -30.16 -31.67
CA GLU A 184 -19.94 -28.84 -31.16
C GLU A 184 -21.11 -28.23 -30.38
N PHE A 185 -20.88 -27.95 -29.10
CA PHE A 185 -21.90 -27.44 -28.20
C PHE A 185 -21.29 -26.45 -27.20
N ASP A 186 -22.09 -25.51 -26.74
CA ASP A 186 -21.69 -24.58 -25.71
C ASP A 186 -21.86 -25.21 -24.33
N GLU A 187 -20.82 -25.19 -23.54
CA GLU A 187 -20.82 -25.62 -22.14
C GLU A 187 -20.56 -24.44 -21.22
N PHE A 188 -21.47 -24.27 -20.25
CA PHE A 188 -21.25 -23.23 -19.23
C PHE A 188 -20.09 -23.65 -18.35
N SER A 189 -19.07 -22.78 -18.27
CA SER A 189 -17.84 -23.02 -17.52
C SER A 189 -17.51 -21.85 -16.61
N SER A 190 -17.22 -22.16 -15.36
CA SER A 190 -16.68 -21.18 -14.39
C SER A 190 -15.15 -21.06 -14.49
N ASP A 191 -14.51 -21.77 -15.44
CA ASP A 191 -13.08 -21.73 -15.67
C ASP A 191 -12.65 -20.42 -16.37
N ARG A 192 -12.62 -19.33 -15.61
CA ARG A 192 -12.22 -17.98 -16.04
C ARG A 192 -10.95 -17.54 -15.35
N PRO A 193 -10.14 -16.65 -15.98
CA PRO A 193 -8.94 -16.10 -15.35
C PRO A 193 -9.18 -15.55 -13.93
N GLU A 194 -10.29 -14.82 -13.73
CA GLU A 194 -10.67 -14.24 -12.45
C GLU A 194 -10.83 -15.31 -11.36
N ASN A 195 -11.54 -16.38 -11.69
CA ASN A 195 -11.81 -17.48 -10.74
C ASN A 195 -10.55 -18.31 -10.46
N ARG A 196 -9.72 -18.58 -11.48
CA ARG A 196 -8.43 -19.25 -11.31
C ARG A 196 -7.51 -18.47 -10.37
N LEU A 197 -7.44 -17.14 -10.53
CA LEU A 197 -6.66 -16.26 -9.66
C LEU A 197 -7.15 -16.30 -8.23
N LEU A 198 -8.46 -16.23 -8.01
CA LEU A 198 -9.05 -16.32 -6.66
C LEU A 198 -8.77 -17.70 -6.04
N HIS A 199 -8.93 -18.80 -6.78
CA HIS A 199 -8.60 -20.13 -6.29
C HIS A 199 -7.13 -20.24 -5.87
N SER A 200 -6.19 -19.78 -6.72
CA SER A 200 -4.76 -19.78 -6.40
C SER A 200 -4.45 -18.97 -5.14
N ALA A 201 -5.05 -17.77 -5.01
CA ALA A 201 -4.88 -16.93 -3.84
C ALA A 201 -5.44 -17.56 -2.56
N LEU A 202 -6.61 -18.22 -2.64
CA LEU A 202 -7.22 -18.95 -1.51
C LEU A 202 -6.32 -20.10 -1.04
N ARG A 203 -5.79 -20.90 -1.96
CA ARG A 203 -4.86 -22.01 -1.65
C ARG A 203 -3.60 -21.49 -0.96
N ARG A 204 -3.02 -20.40 -1.47
CA ARG A 204 -1.84 -19.78 -0.87
C ARG A 204 -2.15 -19.20 0.52
N THR A 205 -3.28 -18.55 0.68
CA THR A 205 -3.74 -17.99 1.95
C THR A 205 -3.95 -19.09 3.00
N LEU A 206 -4.52 -20.23 2.60
CA LEU A 206 -4.73 -21.38 3.50
C LEU A 206 -3.40 -21.90 4.08
N SER A 207 -2.30 -21.83 3.32
CA SER A 207 -0.96 -22.21 3.81
C SER A 207 -0.32 -21.15 4.73
N TRP A 208 -0.82 -19.92 4.72
CA TRP A 208 -0.25 -18.81 5.50
C TRP A 208 -0.92 -18.62 6.84
N THR A 209 -2.25 -18.82 6.90
CA THR A 209 -3.00 -18.55 8.11
C THR A 209 -2.82 -19.67 9.15
N ALA A 210 -2.64 -19.29 10.41
CA ALA A 210 -2.74 -20.19 11.53
C ALA A 210 -3.98 -19.90 12.41
N TRP A 211 -4.80 -18.92 12.03
CA TRP A 211 -6.00 -18.56 12.78
C TRP A 211 -7.14 -19.52 12.45
N PRO A 212 -7.69 -20.28 13.44
CA PRO A 212 -8.65 -21.36 13.15
C PRO A 212 -9.87 -20.91 12.32
N ALA A 213 -10.46 -19.75 12.65
CA ALA A 213 -11.60 -19.22 11.90
C ALA A 213 -11.25 -18.88 10.44
N HIS A 214 -10.05 -18.36 10.18
CA HIS A 214 -9.58 -18.09 8.82
C HIS A 214 -9.28 -19.39 8.06
N GLN A 215 -8.70 -20.39 8.72
CA GLN A 215 -8.47 -21.71 8.11
C GLN A 215 -9.78 -22.38 7.70
N GLN A 216 -10.78 -22.34 8.58
CA GLN A 216 -12.10 -22.88 8.28
C GLN A 216 -12.70 -22.18 7.05
N LEU A 217 -12.81 -20.85 7.06
CA LEU A 217 -13.38 -20.09 5.96
C LEU A 217 -12.59 -20.30 4.65
N ALA A 218 -11.27 -20.36 4.73
CA ALA A 218 -10.43 -20.60 3.55
C ALA A 218 -10.68 -22.01 2.95
N ARG A 219 -10.87 -23.05 3.78
CA ARG A 219 -11.22 -24.41 3.31
C ARG A 219 -12.59 -24.43 2.67
N GLU A 220 -13.60 -23.81 3.29
CA GLU A 220 -14.95 -23.70 2.72
C GLU A 220 -14.94 -23.01 1.36
N LEU A 221 -14.22 -21.88 1.24
CA LEU A 221 -14.07 -21.19 -0.05
C LEU A 221 -13.31 -22.02 -1.06
N CYS A 222 -12.19 -22.67 -0.70
CA CYS A 222 -11.46 -23.57 -1.59
C CYS A 222 -12.35 -24.72 -2.12
N PHE A 223 -13.28 -25.22 -1.32
CA PHE A 223 -14.22 -26.25 -1.75
C PHE A 223 -15.15 -25.73 -2.86
N VAL A 224 -15.66 -24.50 -2.75
CA VAL A 224 -16.49 -23.88 -3.80
C VAL A 224 -15.72 -23.76 -5.12
N PHE A 225 -14.41 -23.49 -5.06
CA PHE A 225 -13.54 -23.38 -6.23
C PHE A 225 -12.92 -24.70 -6.70
N ALA A 226 -13.28 -25.86 -6.10
CA ALA A 226 -12.60 -27.13 -6.34
C ALA A 226 -12.59 -27.58 -7.80
N GLN A 227 -13.63 -27.27 -8.57
CA GLN A 227 -13.73 -27.61 -9.99
C GLN A 227 -13.01 -26.61 -10.92
N ILE A 228 -12.50 -25.50 -10.39
CA ILE A 228 -11.84 -24.46 -11.15
C ILE A 228 -10.33 -24.68 -11.00
N PRO A 229 -9.56 -24.79 -12.10
CA PRO A 229 -8.13 -24.98 -11.99
C PRO A 229 -7.46 -23.76 -11.35
N GLN A 230 -6.31 -23.98 -10.70
CA GLN A 230 -5.47 -22.88 -10.26
C GLN A 230 -4.82 -22.21 -11.47
N SER A 231 -4.47 -20.95 -11.34
CA SER A 231 -3.75 -20.20 -12.36
C SER A 231 -2.31 -20.71 -12.49
N ALA A 232 -1.96 -21.25 -13.65
CA ALA A 232 -0.59 -21.67 -13.95
C ALA A 232 0.34 -20.46 -14.17
N GLN A 233 -0.21 -19.34 -14.66
CA GLN A 233 0.53 -18.11 -14.95
C GLN A 233 -0.25 -16.87 -14.45
N PRO A 234 -0.18 -16.55 -13.16
CA PRO A 234 -0.96 -15.46 -12.58
C PRO A 234 -0.79 -14.12 -13.28
N ALA A 235 0.43 -13.77 -13.66
CA ALA A 235 0.70 -12.52 -14.37
C ALA A 235 -0.05 -12.42 -15.71
N GLN A 236 -0.16 -13.52 -16.45
CA GLN A 236 -0.89 -13.57 -17.71
C GLN A 236 -2.41 -13.52 -17.47
N ASP A 237 -2.91 -14.27 -16.48
CA ASP A 237 -4.32 -14.26 -16.15
C ASP A 237 -4.78 -12.88 -15.65
N PHE A 238 -3.96 -12.17 -14.86
CA PHE A 238 -4.26 -10.78 -14.50
C PHE A 238 -4.34 -9.83 -15.69
N ARG A 239 -3.54 -10.04 -16.76
CA ARG A 239 -3.64 -9.25 -18.01
C ARG A 239 -4.92 -9.55 -18.80
N ARG A 240 -5.42 -10.78 -18.70
CA ARG A 240 -6.64 -11.26 -19.39
C ARG A 240 -7.92 -10.89 -18.63
N THR A 241 -7.81 -10.57 -17.34
CA THR A 241 -8.96 -10.18 -16.52
C THR A 241 -9.66 -8.95 -17.07
N ARG A 242 -10.95 -9.07 -17.35
CA ARG A 242 -11.81 -7.97 -17.80
C ARG A 242 -13.03 -7.90 -16.88
N LEU A 243 -13.10 -6.83 -16.09
CA LEU A 243 -14.22 -6.56 -15.20
C LEU A 243 -15.20 -5.61 -15.88
N ASP A 244 -16.41 -6.08 -16.07
CA ASP A 244 -17.54 -5.26 -16.47
C ASP A 244 -18.32 -4.74 -15.24
N ARG A 245 -19.38 -3.99 -15.46
CA ARG A 245 -20.21 -3.45 -14.38
C ARG A 245 -20.86 -4.54 -13.52
N SER A 246 -21.18 -5.69 -14.11
CA SER A 246 -21.80 -6.83 -13.41
C SER A 246 -20.81 -7.54 -12.49
N MET A 247 -19.50 -7.38 -12.75
CA MET A 247 -18.40 -7.99 -12.00
C MET A 247 -17.75 -7.04 -10.99
N ALA A 248 -18.37 -5.92 -10.67
CA ALA A 248 -17.81 -4.94 -9.70
C ALA A 248 -17.48 -5.57 -8.33
N HIS A 249 -18.17 -6.63 -7.94
CA HIS A 249 -17.92 -7.36 -6.69
C HIS A 249 -16.62 -8.18 -6.68
N TYR A 250 -16.02 -8.46 -7.86
CA TYR A 250 -14.71 -9.11 -7.96
C TYR A 250 -13.54 -8.15 -7.69
N THR A 251 -13.73 -6.84 -7.88
CA THR A 251 -12.66 -5.85 -7.81
C THR A 251 -11.83 -5.95 -6.55
N SER A 252 -12.49 -6.03 -5.40
CA SER A 252 -11.84 -6.14 -4.09
C SER A 252 -11.04 -7.44 -3.92
N ALA A 253 -11.67 -8.56 -4.28
CA ALA A 253 -11.04 -9.87 -4.12
C ALA A 253 -9.82 -10.03 -5.05
N LEU A 254 -9.92 -9.53 -6.29
CA LEU A 254 -8.81 -9.56 -7.24
C LEU A 254 -7.68 -8.59 -6.87
N ALA A 255 -7.98 -7.45 -6.26
CA ALA A 255 -6.95 -6.55 -5.72
C ALA A 255 -6.11 -7.26 -4.64
N TRP A 256 -6.76 -7.97 -3.71
CA TRP A 256 -6.08 -8.79 -2.72
C TRP A 256 -5.35 -9.99 -3.34
N ALA A 257 -5.99 -10.71 -4.27
CA ALA A 257 -5.36 -11.84 -4.96
C ALA A 257 -4.09 -11.41 -5.70
N ARG A 258 -4.05 -10.20 -6.28
CA ARG A 258 -2.86 -9.66 -6.93
C ARG A 258 -1.70 -9.49 -5.95
N LEU A 259 -1.95 -8.92 -4.78
CA LEU A 259 -0.93 -8.78 -3.73
C LEU A 259 -0.41 -10.14 -3.25
N ILE A 260 -1.33 -11.11 -3.07
CA ILE A 260 -0.99 -12.45 -2.59
C ILE A 260 -0.18 -13.23 -3.64
N LEU A 261 -0.52 -13.13 -4.93
CA LEU A 261 0.04 -13.98 -5.98
C LEU A 261 1.26 -13.36 -6.68
N GLN A 262 1.27 -12.04 -6.88
CA GLN A 262 2.34 -11.38 -7.63
C GLN A 262 3.52 -10.99 -6.75
N ASN A 263 3.43 -11.22 -5.40
CA ASN A 263 4.46 -10.76 -4.48
C ASN A 263 4.91 -9.33 -4.89
N GLU A 264 3.96 -8.39 -5.03
CA GLU A 264 4.26 -6.96 -5.31
C GLU A 264 5.02 -6.33 -4.13
N SER A 265 5.95 -7.09 -3.59
CA SER A 265 6.93 -6.65 -2.63
C SER A 265 8.17 -6.19 -3.37
N PRO A 266 8.86 -5.16 -2.89
CA PRO A 266 10.17 -4.78 -3.41
C PRO A 266 11.23 -5.89 -3.35
N LEU A 267 10.87 -7.06 -2.80
CA LEU A 267 11.71 -8.26 -2.71
C LEU A 267 11.82 -9.10 -3.98
N THR A 268 10.97 -8.91 -4.99
CA THR A 268 10.86 -9.84 -6.12
C THR A 268 11.87 -9.60 -7.25
N GLY A 269 12.91 -8.82 -7.02
CA GLY A 269 13.93 -8.52 -8.04
C GLY A 269 15.03 -9.57 -8.25
N ALA A 270 15.27 -10.49 -7.33
CA ALA A 270 16.37 -11.44 -7.47
C ALA A 270 16.13 -12.74 -6.66
N GLY A 271 15.86 -13.83 -7.37
CA GLY A 271 15.99 -15.19 -6.85
C GLY A 271 14.69 -15.79 -6.33
N GLY A 272 14.34 -16.93 -6.93
CA GLY A 272 13.14 -17.73 -6.76
C GLY A 272 12.84 -18.30 -5.37
N HIS A 273 12.74 -17.48 -4.37
CA HIS A 273 12.27 -17.88 -3.04
C HIS A 273 10.87 -17.34 -2.78
N ASP A 274 9.93 -18.25 -2.60
CA ASP A 274 8.50 -18.05 -2.33
C ASP A 274 8.19 -17.47 -0.93
N ALA A 275 9.02 -16.57 -0.40
CA ALA A 275 8.72 -15.93 0.88
C ALA A 275 7.67 -14.84 0.70
N PRO A 276 6.45 -15.02 1.24
CA PRO A 276 5.39 -14.04 1.11
C PRO A 276 5.73 -12.79 1.91
N SER A 277 5.79 -11.66 1.22
CA SER A 277 5.91 -10.36 1.87
C SER A 277 4.88 -9.39 1.32
N LEU A 278 4.15 -8.76 2.24
CA LEU A 278 3.16 -7.73 1.96
C LEU A 278 3.71 -6.42 2.53
N LEU A 279 4.63 -5.82 1.79
CA LEU A 279 5.24 -4.54 2.14
C LEU A 279 4.68 -3.43 1.26
N PHE A 280 4.41 -2.31 1.88
CA PHE A 280 3.77 -1.16 1.25
C PHE A 280 4.66 0.08 1.37
N PRO A 281 4.90 0.82 0.27
CA PRO A 281 5.69 2.04 0.33
C PRO A 281 4.92 3.13 1.08
N MET A 282 5.49 3.56 2.21
CA MET A 282 4.85 4.52 3.11
C MET A 282 4.71 5.92 2.51
N ALA A 283 5.61 6.30 1.60
CA ALA A 283 5.51 7.58 0.89
C ALA A 283 4.23 7.66 0.05
N GLU A 284 3.94 6.61 -0.74
CA GLU A 284 2.71 6.53 -1.55
C GLU A 284 1.44 6.51 -0.68
N ILE A 285 1.49 5.77 0.44
CA ILE A 285 0.37 5.69 1.38
C ILE A 285 0.11 7.06 2.00
N PHE A 286 1.17 7.76 2.42
CA PHE A 286 1.06 9.07 3.04
C PHE A 286 0.53 10.10 2.05
N GLU A 287 1.06 10.15 0.83
CA GLU A 287 0.56 10.98 -0.27
C GLU A 287 -0.95 10.75 -0.50
N ALA A 288 -1.35 9.48 -0.66
CA ALA A 288 -2.76 9.14 -0.88
C ALA A 288 -3.65 9.53 0.30
N CYS A 289 -3.14 9.42 1.53
CA CYS A 289 -3.83 9.82 2.75
C CYS A 289 -4.05 11.33 2.77
N VAL A 290 -3.00 12.11 2.57
CA VAL A 290 -3.09 13.58 2.49
C VAL A 290 -4.02 14.01 1.36
N ALA A 291 -3.84 13.46 0.16
CA ALA A 291 -4.67 13.76 -1.02
C ALA A 291 -6.17 13.55 -0.75
N ARG A 292 -6.51 12.38 -0.17
CA ARG A 292 -7.90 12.02 0.13
C ARG A 292 -8.56 12.98 1.11
N HIS A 293 -7.84 13.34 2.16
CA HIS A 293 -8.39 14.18 3.23
C HIS A 293 -8.38 15.63 2.84
N LEU A 294 -7.34 16.13 2.19
CA LEU A 294 -7.28 17.49 1.67
C LEU A 294 -8.41 17.76 0.67
N LYS A 295 -8.70 16.82 -0.23
CA LYS A 295 -9.83 16.93 -1.16
C LYS A 295 -11.18 17.15 -0.46
N ARG A 296 -11.36 16.62 0.75
CA ARG A 296 -12.58 16.82 1.56
C ARG A 296 -12.59 18.15 2.28
N GLN A 297 -11.42 18.69 2.57
CA GLN A 297 -11.24 19.93 3.33
C GLN A 297 -11.23 21.17 2.42
N LEU A 298 -11.12 21.01 1.11
CA LEU A 298 -11.16 22.13 0.18
C LEU A 298 -12.52 22.80 0.14
N ALA A 299 -12.50 24.14 0.20
CA ALA A 299 -13.68 24.97 0.00
C ALA A 299 -13.94 25.20 -1.51
N PRO A 300 -15.19 25.26 -1.99
CA PRO A 300 -15.46 25.76 -3.31
C PRO A 300 -15.01 27.22 -3.47
N PRO A 301 -14.46 27.65 -4.62
CA PRO A 301 -14.34 26.94 -5.88
C PRO A 301 -13.01 26.18 -6.08
N PHE A 302 -12.28 25.89 -5.02
CA PHE A 302 -10.98 25.22 -5.12
C PHE A 302 -11.12 23.73 -5.45
N THR A 303 -10.20 23.24 -6.25
CA THR A 303 -10.10 21.83 -6.65
C THR A 303 -8.70 21.28 -6.43
N LEU A 304 -8.58 19.97 -6.18
CA LEU A 304 -7.31 19.29 -5.98
C LEU A 304 -6.97 18.42 -7.20
N ARG A 305 -5.83 18.68 -7.80
CA ARG A 305 -5.22 17.83 -8.81
C ARG A 305 -4.08 17.04 -8.19
N VAL A 306 -4.13 15.72 -8.30
CA VAL A 306 -3.11 14.81 -7.76
C VAL A 306 -2.15 14.43 -8.86
N GLN A 307 -0.84 14.39 -8.53
CA GLN A 307 0.25 13.99 -9.43
C GLN A 307 0.21 14.74 -10.78
N ALA A 308 0.12 16.06 -10.75
CA ALA A 308 0.09 16.89 -11.94
C ALA A 308 1.44 16.79 -12.69
N GLY A 309 1.45 16.15 -13.85
CA GLY A 309 2.68 15.90 -14.63
C GLY A 309 2.63 16.56 -16.01
N SER A 310 2.14 17.81 -16.12
CA SER A 310 1.96 18.50 -17.40
C SER A 310 3.22 19.23 -17.89
N HIS A 311 4.23 19.43 -17.04
CA HIS A 311 5.40 20.21 -17.35
C HIS A 311 6.69 19.40 -17.20
N SER A 312 7.72 19.84 -17.96
CA SER A 312 9.09 19.31 -17.87
C SER A 312 10.03 20.45 -17.47
N LEU A 313 11.11 20.12 -16.74
CA LEU A 313 12.09 21.11 -16.28
C LEU A 313 12.81 21.79 -17.43
N VAL A 314 13.14 21.02 -18.48
CA VAL A 314 13.84 21.52 -19.66
C VAL A 314 13.25 20.92 -20.94
N ARG A 315 13.45 21.62 -22.09
CA ARG A 315 13.21 21.08 -23.43
C ARG A 315 14.54 20.89 -24.14
N HIS A 316 14.72 19.69 -24.69
CA HIS A 316 15.88 19.37 -25.53
C HIS A 316 15.39 18.74 -26.82
N ARG A 317 15.78 19.29 -27.97
CA ARG A 317 15.36 18.83 -29.32
C ARG A 317 13.84 18.58 -29.39
N GLU A 318 13.06 19.56 -28.96
CA GLU A 318 11.57 19.55 -28.88
C GLU A 318 10.93 18.56 -27.91
N GLN A 319 11.71 17.73 -27.24
CA GLN A 319 11.23 16.81 -26.21
C GLN A 319 11.39 17.40 -24.81
N GLY A 320 10.37 17.22 -23.97
CA GLY A 320 10.41 17.61 -22.57
C GLY A 320 11.17 16.59 -21.73
N TRP A 321 12.23 17.02 -21.04
CA TRP A 321 13.04 16.19 -20.17
C TRP A 321 12.87 16.60 -18.71
N PHE A 322 13.09 15.64 -17.79
CA PHE A 322 12.93 15.82 -16.34
C PHE A 322 11.53 16.31 -15.98
N ARG A 323 10.57 15.40 -16.11
CA ARG A 323 9.16 15.71 -15.86
C ARG A 323 8.94 16.18 -14.43
N LEU A 324 8.36 17.35 -14.26
CA LEU A 324 7.98 17.91 -12.98
C LEU A 324 6.62 17.37 -12.58
N LYS A 325 6.56 16.72 -11.40
CA LYS A 325 5.37 16.03 -10.94
C LYS A 325 5.13 16.31 -9.46
N PRO A 326 4.56 17.49 -9.10
CA PRO A 326 4.17 17.74 -7.73
C PRO A 326 3.08 16.74 -7.29
N ASP A 327 3.12 16.32 -6.03
CA ASP A 327 2.16 15.38 -5.47
C ASP A 327 0.74 15.93 -5.56
N LEU A 328 0.56 17.18 -5.14
CA LEU A 328 -0.73 17.83 -5.05
C LEU A 328 -0.67 19.28 -5.57
N LEU A 329 -1.71 19.68 -6.27
CA LEU A 329 -1.86 21.03 -6.81
C LEU A 329 -3.26 21.54 -6.53
N VAL A 330 -3.38 22.61 -5.76
CA VAL A 330 -4.64 23.30 -5.52
C VAL A 330 -4.88 24.31 -6.61
N GLN A 331 -6.03 24.23 -7.25
CA GLN A 331 -6.44 25.10 -8.36
C GLN A 331 -7.72 25.85 -8.02
N GLN A 332 -7.84 27.07 -8.49
CA GLN A 332 -9.06 27.89 -8.44
C GLN A 332 -9.40 28.32 -9.87
N SER A 333 -10.56 27.94 -10.37
CA SER A 333 -11.00 28.30 -11.71
C SER A 333 -9.99 27.94 -12.83
N GLY A 334 -9.24 26.85 -12.63
CA GLY A 334 -8.20 26.40 -13.58
C GLY A 334 -6.81 27.00 -13.36
N GLU A 335 -6.66 28.03 -12.54
CA GLU A 335 -5.37 28.58 -12.16
C GLU A 335 -4.75 27.87 -10.96
N ASN A 336 -3.44 27.64 -10.99
CA ASN A 336 -2.69 27.06 -9.89
C ASN A 336 -2.51 28.08 -8.78
N ARG A 337 -2.91 27.74 -7.55
CA ARG A 337 -2.80 28.64 -6.39
C ARG A 337 -1.79 28.15 -5.36
N LEU A 338 -1.65 26.82 -5.20
CA LEU A 338 -0.78 26.27 -4.18
C LEU A 338 -0.20 24.93 -4.66
N VAL A 339 1.11 24.77 -4.55
CA VAL A 339 1.81 23.51 -4.82
C VAL A 339 2.13 22.84 -3.48
N LEU A 340 1.79 21.56 -3.37
CA LEU A 340 2.02 20.78 -2.16
C LEU A 340 2.80 19.52 -2.50
N ASP A 341 3.74 19.16 -1.65
CA ASP A 341 4.52 17.93 -1.78
C ASP A 341 4.58 17.24 -0.42
N THR A 342 4.49 15.92 -0.40
CA THR A 342 4.38 15.13 0.82
C THR A 342 5.65 14.36 1.11
N LYS A 343 6.11 14.37 2.34
CA LYS A 343 7.35 13.70 2.72
C LYS A 343 7.14 12.80 3.94
N TRP A 344 7.40 11.52 3.78
CA TRP A 344 7.36 10.55 4.88
C TRP A 344 8.65 10.59 5.69
N LYS A 345 8.89 11.70 6.40
CA LYS A 345 10.01 11.90 7.32
C LYS A 345 9.49 12.45 8.65
N LEU A 346 10.24 12.25 9.74
CA LEU A 346 9.94 12.86 11.03
C LEU A 346 10.80 14.12 11.17
N LEU A 347 10.16 15.24 11.49
CA LEU A 347 10.82 16.51 11.79
C LEU A 347 10.88 16.75 13.30
N ASP A 348 11.81 17.60 13.70
CA ASP A 348 12.00 18.01 15.08
C ASP A 348 12.14 19.54 15.17
N ASN A 349 11.15 20.21 15.76
CA ASN A 349 11.13 21.66 15.93
C ASN A 349 12.26 22.19 16.83
N ALA A 350 12.78 21.35 17.73
CA ALA A 350 13.88 21.72 18.60
C ALA A 350 15.22 21.89 17.87
N ARG A 351 15.33 21.34 16.64
CA ARG A 351 16.54 21.38 15.80
C ARG A 351 16.50 22.52 14.79
N GLY A 352 16.01 23.70 15.19
CA GLY A 352 15.88 24.88 14.32
C GLY A 352 17.15 25.65 14.04
N ASN A 353 18.34 25.03 14.17
CA ASN A 353 19.63 25.68 13.94
C ASN A 353 20.08 25.57 12.47
N SER A 354 21.15 26.26 12.11
CA SER A 354 21.71 26.28 10.74
C SER A 354 22.33 24.96 10.29
N GLU A 355 22.70 24.07 11.23
CA GLU A 355 23.28 22.75 10.92
C GLU A 355 22.19 21.72 10.68
N ASP A 356 21.27 21.56 11.60
CA ASP A 356 20.23 20.51 11.57
C ASP A 356 19.04 20.90 10.67
N LYS A 357 18.75 22.19 10.52
CA LYS A 357 17.67 22.72 9.64
C LYS A 357 16.33 21.99 9.85
N TYR A 358 15.93 21.73 11.11
CA TYR A 358 14.76 20.92 11.48
C TYR A 358 14.76 19.49 10.93
N GLY A 359 15.86 19.00 10.33
CA GLY A 359 15.92 17.73 9.58
C GLY A 359 15.41 17.84 8.13
N LEU A 360 15.19 19.05 7.62
CA LEU A 360 14.80 19.32 6.24
C LEU A 360 15.91 18.98 5.25
N SER A 361 15.54 18.59 4.03
CA SER A 361 16.49 18.25 2.95
C SER A 361 16.60 19.38 1.95
N GLN A 362 17.82 19.78 1.62
CA GLN A 362 18.07 20.77 0.58
C GLN A 362 17.50 20.35 -0.79
N ALA A 363 17.53 19.06 -1.10
CA ALA A 363 16.93 18.53 -2.32
C ALA A 363 15.42 18.78 -2.40
N ASP A 364 14.72 18.72 -1.26
CA ASP A 364 13.29 19.01 -1.21
C ASP A 364 13.03 20.49 -1.54
N PHE A 365 13.88 21.41 -1.09
CA PHE A 365 13.79 22.84 -1.42
C PHE A 365 14.05 23.11 -2.91
N TYR A 366 15.06 22.49 -3.51
CA TYR A 366 15.31 22.61 -4.95
C TYR A 366 14.15 22.07 -5.77
N GLN A 367 13.57 20.96 -5.37
CA GLN A 367 12.40 20.38 -6.00
C GLN A 367 11.21 21.34 -5.97
N LEU A 368 10.90 21.89 -4.79
CA LEU A 368 9.79 22.84 -4.62
C LEU A 368 10.06 24.15 -5.38
N HIS A 369 11.29 24.65 -5.39
CA HIS A 369 11.63 25.84 -6.18
C HIS A 369 11.35 25.62 -7.67
N ALA A 370 11.78 24.47 -8.24
CA ALA A 370 11.47 24.13 -9.63
C ALA A 370 9.96 24.03 -9.89
N TYR A 371 9.20 23.48 -8.95
CA TYR A 371 7.74 23.44 -9.04
C TYR A 371 7.13 24.84 -8.99
N GLY A 372 7.57 25.70 -8.07
CA GLY A 372 7.08 27.07 -7.92
C GLY A 372 7.33 27.92 -9.17
N GLN A 373 8.53 27.82 -9.74
CA GLN A 373 8.85 28.51 -11.00
C GLN A 373 7.96 28.07 -12.15
N THR A 374 7.69 26.77 -12.24
CA THR A 374 6.95 26.21 -13.39
C THR A 374 5.44 26.30 -13.23
N TYR A 375 4.90 25.94 -12.08
CA TYR A 375 3.45 25.83 -11.85
C TYR A 375 2.82 27.13 -11.33
N LEU A 376 3.59 27.97 -10.59
CA LEU A 376 3.14 29.24 -10.00
C LEU A 376 3.77 30.46 -10.69
N LYS A 377 4.54 30.27 -11.76
CA LYS A 377 5.20 31.35 -12.53
C LYS A 377 6.12 32.23 -11.66
N GLY A 378 6.75 31.64 -10.65
CA GLY A 378 7.68 32.30 -9.76
C GLY A 378 7.03 33.13 -8.62
N GLN A 379 5.71 33.06 -8.46
CA GLN A 379 5.01 33.82 -7.41
C GLN A 379 3.93 32.98 -6.73
N GLY A 380 3.92 32.93 -5.42
CA GLY A 380 2.90 32.24 -4.63
C GLY A 380 3.44 31.34 -3.54
N ASP A 381 2.54 30.56 -2.99
CA ASP A 381 2.79 29.69 -1.84
C ASP A 381 3.01 28.24 -2.28
N MET A 382 3.93 27.59 -1.58
CA MET A 382 4.19 26.16 -1.69
C MET A 382 4.19 25.55 -0.30
N ALA A 383 3.91 24.24 -0.17
CA ALA A 383 4.01 23.58 1.11
C ALA A 383 4.63 22.19 1.03
N LEU A 384 5.49 21.90 2.00
CA LEU A 384 5.95 20.56 2.36
C LEU A 384 5.11 20.03 3.50
N ILE A 385 4.51 18.85 3.30
CA ILE A 385 3.63 18.23 4.29
C ILE A 385 4.33 17.03 4.90
N TYR A 386 4.48 17.05 6.22
CA TYR A 386 5.10 15.99 7.00
C TYR A 386 4.13 15.41 8.03
N PRO A 387 4.31 14.15 8.48
CA PRO A 387 3.52 13.63 9.58
C PRO A 387 3.71 14.45 10.86
N LYS A 388 2.61 14.79 11.54
CA LYS A 388 2.65 15.39 12.87
C LYS A 388 3.25 14.39 13.86
N THR A 389 4.16 14.89 14.70
CA THR A 389 4.74 14.17 15.85
C THR A 389 4.68 15.03 17.10
N ASP A 390 5.11 14.48 18.25
CA ASP A 390 5.28 15.28 19.46
C ASP A 390 6.38 16.34 19.35
N ALA A 391 7.41 16.07 18.52
CA ALA A 391 8.47 17.02 18.22
C ALA A 391 8.12 18.00 17.08
N PHE A 392 7.03 17.76 16.33
CA PHE A 392 6.57 18.61 15.24
C PHE A 392 5.04 18.76 15.29
N ARG A 393 4.56 19.71 16.10
CA ARG A 393 3.13 19.89 16.38
C ARG A 393 2.48 21.03 15.60
N GLN A 394 3.26 22.02 15.17
CA GLN A 394 2.80 23.25 14.52
C GLN A 394 3.61 23.48 13.25
N ALA A 395 3.07 24.32 12.36
CA ALA A 395 3.80 24.78 11.17
C ALA A 395 5.11 25.46 11.57
N LEU A 396 6.17 25.25 10.79
CA LEU A 396 7.40 26.01 10.94
C LEU A 396 7.19 27.45 10.46
N PRO A 397 8.06 28.40 10.88
CA PRO A 397 8.12 29.70 10.28
C PRO A 397 8.29 29.61 8.76
N VAL A 398 7.69 30.53 8.01
CA VAL A 398 7.75 30.55 6.56
C VAL A 398 9.19 30.70 6.05
N PHE A 399 9.50 30.00 4.97
CA PHE A 399 10.77 30.14 4.26
C PHE A 399 10.53 30.96 2.97
N GLU A 400 11.29 32.04 2.79
CA GLU A 400 11.20 32.88 1.62
C GLU A 400 12.36 32.54 0.67
N PHE A 401 12.03 32.27 -0.60
CA PHE A 401 13.04 32.06 -1.63
C PHE A 401 13.65 33.36 -2.13
N GLN A 402 14.85 33.26 -2.63
CA GLN A 402 15.54 34.38 -3.28
C GLN A 402 15.77 34.07 -4.75
N PRO A 403 15.37 34.95 -5.68
CA PRO A 403 14.70 36.25 -5.46
C PRO A 403 13.28 36.12 -4.86
N PRO A 404 12.75 37.20 -4.24
CA PRO A 404 11.41 37.19 -3.61
C PRO A 404 10.30 36.83 -4.61
N GLY A 405 9.24 36.19 -4.11
CA GLY A 405 8.06 35.80 -4.90
C GLY A 405 7.49 34.44 -4.52
N LEU A 406 8.35 33.51 -4.17
CA LEU A 406 7.93 32.17 -3.72
C LEU A 406 8.13 32.04 -2.20
N ARG A 407 7.11 31.50 -1.53
CA ARG A 407 7.15 31.18 -0.11
C ARG A 407 6.92 29.70 0.10
N LEU A 408 7.64 29.11 1.04
CA LEU A 408 7.51 27.69 1.38
C LEU A 408 7.08 27.52 2.84
N TRP A 409 6.00 26.81 3.01
CA TRP A 409 5.43 26.41 4.29
C TRP A 409 5.79 24.97 4.61
N VAL A 410 6.09 24.66 5.85
CA VAL A 410 6.31 23.30 6.34
C VAL A 410 5.20 22.97 7.32
N LEU A 411 4.29 22.09 6.92
CA LEU A 411 3.01 21.88 7.59
C LEU A 411 2.90 20.46 8.16
N PRO A 412 2.47 20.29 9.43
CA PRO A 412 2.21 18.99 10.00
C PRO A 412 0.83 18.46 9.57
N PHE A 413 0.78 17.17 9.21
CA PHE A 413 -0.46 16.45 8.95
C PHE A 413 -0.77 15.50 10.11
N TYR A 414 -1.89 15.72 10.77
CA TYR A 414 -2.32 14.90 11.90
C TYR A 414 -3.05 13.65 11.40
N LEU A 415 -2.33 12.53 11.38
CA LEU A 415 -2.82 11.26 10.81
C LEU A 415 -4.03 10.68 11.56
N GLU A 416 -4.09 10.82 12.89
CA GLU A 416 -5.18 10.28 13.70
C GLU A 416 -6.50 11.01 13.43
N HIS A 417 -6.44 12.33 13.30
CA HIS A 417 -7.59 13.19 13.00
C HIS A 417 -7.75 13.47 11.51
N GLN A 418 -6.79 13.01 10.68
CA GLN A 418 -6.83 13.14 9.23
C GLN A 418 -6.93 14.60 8.76
N GLN A 419 -6.20 15.49 9.42
CA GLN A 419 -6.28 16.93 9.24
C GLN A 419 -4.90 17.55 9.01
N LEU A 420 -4.82 18.47 8.04
CA LEU A 420 -3.67 19.35 7.86
C LEU A 420 -3.74 20.48 8.90
N ILE A 421 -2.66 20.70 9.65
CA ILE A 421 -2.55 21.80 10.61
C ILE A 421 -1.98 23.00 9.86
N LEU A 422 -2.79 24.04 9.76
CA LEU A 422 -2.44 25.29 9.12
C LEU A 422 -1.75 26.23 10.12
N PRO A 423 -0.89 27.16 9.65
CA PRO A 423 -0.33 28.21 10.50
C PRO A 423 -1.42 29.13 11.02
N ASP A 424 -1.14 29.86 12.09
CA ASP A 424 -2.07 30.84 12.64
C ASP A 424 -2.46 31.90 11.60
N CYS A 425 -3.71 32.37 11.68
CA CYS A 425 -4.35 33.24 10.71
C CYS A 425 -3.54 34.52 10.40
N GLY A 426 -3.32 34.79 9.12
CA GLY A 426 -2.77 36.03 8.57
C GLY A 426 -1.54 35.90 7.68
N SER A 427 -0.83 34.78 7.72
CA SER A 427 0.43 34.62 6.98
C SER A 427 0.31 33.75 5.71
N LEU A 428 -0.54 32.72 5.73
CA LEU A 428 -0.90 31.89 4.56
C LEU A 428 -2.33 32.20 4.15
N ASP A 429 -2.58 32.37 2.85
CA ASP A 429 -3.94 32.41 2.33
C ASP A 429 -4.61 31.05 2.53
N CYS A 430 -5.44 30.92 3.56
CA CYS A 430 -6.16 29.71 3.92
C CYS A 430 -7.58 29.65 3.35
N SER A 431 -7.95 30.55 2.44
CA SER A 431 -9.29 30.60 1.80
C SER A 431 -9.69 29.30 1.09
N TRP A 432 -8.69 28.49 0.70
CA TRP A 432 -8.87 27.18 0.07
C TRP A 432 -9.31 26.08 1.05
N SER A 433 -9.18 26.27 2.36
CA SER A 433 -9.51 25.26 3.38
C SER A 433 -10.80 25.57 4.12
N ARG A 434 -11.64 24.55 4.32
CA ARG A 434 -12.81 24.60 5.22
C ARG A 434 -12.41 24.40 6.68
N SER A 435 -11.18 24.01 6.95
CA SER A 435 -10.70 23.76 8.31
C SER A 435 -10.49 25.10 9.02
N VAL A 436 -11.19 25.30 10.13
CA VAL A 436 -10.87 26.37 11.05
C VAL A 436 -9.50 26.05 11.67
N PRO A 437 -8.61 27.05 11.89
CA PRO A 437 -7.36 26.83 12.60
C PRO A 437 -7.63 26.11 13.93
N PHE A 438 -6.90 25.05 14.19
CA PHE A 438 -7.08 24.26 15.41
C PHE A 438 -6.56 25.07 16.59
N GLN A 439 -7.45 25.70 17.33
CA GLN A 439 -7.12 26.31 18.60
C GLN A 439 -6.90 25.22 19.64
N PHE A 440 -5.68 25.07 20.11
CA PHE A 440 -5.36 24.27 21.27
C PHE A 440 -5.99 24.96 22.50
N SER A 441 -7.13 24.48 22.98
CA SER A 441 -7.54 24.75 24.35
C SER A 441 -6.56 23.99 25.26
N PRO A 442 -5.80 24.68 26.10
CA PRO A 442 -4.99 24.01 27.12
C PRO A 442 -5.96 23.21 28.00
N LYS A 443 -5.69 21.91 28.19
CA LYS A 443 -6.40 21.14 29.21
C LYS A 443 -6.30 21.90 30.54
N PRO A 444 -7.40 22.10 31.27
CA PRO A 444 -7.31 22.65 32.63
C PRO A 444 -6.41 21.73 33.47
N ALA A 445 -5.47 22.31 34.17
CA ALA A 445 -4.65 21.62 35.13
C ALA A 445 -5.54 20.86 36.14
N PRO A 446 -5.17 19.66 36.57
CA PRO A 446 -5.90 18.98 37.63
C PRO A 446 -5.86 19.87 38.88
N VAL A 447 -7.03 20.24 39.35
CA VAL A 447 -7.19 20.85 40.67
C VAL A 447 -6.78 19.82 41.70
N LEU A 448 -5.83 20.18 42.56
CA LEU A 448 -5.30 19.44 43.70
C LEU A 448 -6.40 18.92 44.61
#